data_6e6ce00fbed050546c30bf26dc2350b2
#
_entry.id   6e6ce00fbed050546c30bf26dc2350b2
#
_cell.length_a   1.000
_cell.length_b   1.000
_cell.length_c   1.000
_cell.angle_alpha   90.00
_cell.angle_beta   90.00
_cell.angle_gamma   90.00
#
_symmetry.space_group_name_H-M   'P 1'
#
loop_
_entity.id
_entity.type
_entity.pdbx_description
1 polymer ?
#
loop_
_entity_poly.entity_id
_entity_poly.type
_entity_poly.pdbx_seq_one_letter_code
_entity_poly.pdbx_strand_id
1 'polypeptide(L)'
;FKVKTGFSTHAEDMSRLERLAAILPADASLRIDYNQGLAAVDAIRTLRDVEAFRPAFIEQPVARDRRDAMAEITRAIDTPILADESVFTPQEAADLVARRYADAVSIKLMKAGGFTAARTIAAITGAAGLPA
;
A
#
# COMPACT_ATOMS: atom_id res chain seq x y z
N PHE A 1 14.52 -1.51 0.13
CA PHE A 1 14.28 -2.15 -1.17
C PHE A 1 12.78 -2.21 -1.46
N LYS A 2 12.37 -1.87 -2.69
CA LYS A 2 10.98 -1.95 -3.14
C LYS A 2 10.84 -3.05 -4.19
N VAL A 3 9.91 -3.96 -3.98
CA VAL A 3 9.63 -5.09 -4.88
C VAL A 3 8.22 -4.95 -5.42
N LYS A 4 8.07 -5.11 -6.74
CA LYS A 4 6.77 -5.19 -7.39
C LYS A 4 6.31 -6.65 -7.47
N THR A 5 5.06 -6.87 -7.06
CA THR A 5 4.40 -8.19 -7.00
C THR A 5 2.99 -8.11 -7.59
N GLY A 6 2.30 -9.23 -7.67
CA GLY A 6 0.92 -9.26 -8.17
C GLY A 6 0.78 -9.32 -9.70
N PHE A 7 1.88 -9.50 -10.42
CA PHE A 7 1.90 -9.68 -11.88
C PHE A 7 2.18 -11.13 -12.30
N SER A 8 2.45 -11.98 -11.32
CA SER A 8 2.72 -13.41 -11.45
C SER A 8 1.74 -14.19 -10.58
N THR A 9 1.86 -15.52 -10.56
CA THR A 9 1.11 -16.33 -9.60
C THR A 9 1.61 -16.06 -8.17
N HIS A 10 0.76 -16.28 -7.17
CA HIS A 10 1.13 -16.13 -5.77
C HIS A 10 2.37 -16.96 -5.40
N ALA A 11 2.45 -18.21 -5.88
CA ALA A 11 3.60 -19.09 -5.63
C ALA A 11 4.91 -18.53 -6.20
N GLU A 12 4.88 -17.93 -7.39
CA GLU A 12 6.05 -17.28 -7.99
C GLU A 12 6.46 -16.02 -7.23
N ASP A 13 5.51 -15.20 -6.77
CA ASP A 13 5.80 -14.04 -5.95
C ASP A 13 6.42 -14.44 -4.60
N MET A 14 5.89 -15.47 -3.93
CA MET A 14 6.45 -16.01 -2.69
C MET A 14 7.88 -16.53 -2.90
N SER A 15 8.12 -17.32 -3.94
CA SER A 15 9.48 -17.82 -4.27
C SER A 15 10.45 -16.66 -4.55
N ARG A 16 10.00 -15.59 -5.20
CA ARG A 16 10.81 -14.39 -5.43
C ARG A 16 11.15 -13.67 -4.13
N LEU A 17 10.17 -13.52 -3.24
CA LEU A 17 10.37 -12.88 -1.93
C LEU A 17 11.31 -13.70 -1.03
N GLU A 18 11.21 -15.03 -1.02
CA GLU A 18 12.13 -15.93 -0.31
C GLU A 18 13.58 -15.74 -0.78
N ARG A 19 13.79 -15.74 -2.09
CA ARG A 19 15.13 -15.53 -2.67
C ARG A 19 15.70 -14.15 -2.35
N LEU A 20 14.85 -13.11 -2.34
CA LEU A 20 15.26 -11.76 -1.98
C LEU A 20 15.59 -11.68 -0.48
N ALA A 21 14.76 -12.22 0.38
CA ALA A 21 15.00 -12.22 1.81
C ALA A 21 16.32 -12.92 2.19
N ALA A 22 16.70 -13.96 1.44
CA ALA A 22 17.95 -14.70 1.67
C ALA A 22 19.21 -13.88 1.35
N ILE A 23 19.13 -12.85 0.51
CA ILE A 23 20.28 -12.03 0.08
C ILE A 23 20.26 -10.59 0.59
N LEU A 24 19.13 -10.13 1.14
CA LEU A 24 19.03 -8.79 1.69
C LEU A 24 19.82 -8.67 3.00
N PRO A 25 20.51 -7.54 3.22
CA PRO A 25 21.11 -7.24 4.54
C PRO A 25 20.06 -7.27 5.65
N ALA A 26 20.48 -7.65 6.86
CA ALA A 26 19.57 -7.80 8.00
C ALA A 26 18.88 -6.48 8.41
N ASP A 27 19.48 -5.34 8.10
CA ASP A 27 18.93 -3.99 8.32
C ASP A 27 18.16 -3.43 7.13
N ALA A 28 18.00 -4.21 6.05
CA ALA A 28 17.28 -3.80 4.86
C ALA A 28 15.77 -3.66 5.12
N SER A 29 15.22 -2.50 4.79
CA SER A 29 13.77 -2.29 4.78
C SER A 29 13.18 -2.81 3.46
N LEU A 30 12.36 -3.87 3.55
CA LEU A 30 11.59 -4.40 2.41
C LEU A 30 10.26 -3.65 2.28
N ARG A 31 9.91 -3.28 1.06
CA ARG A 31 8.64 -2.64 0.70
C ARG A 31 8.03 -3.41 -0.45
N ILE A 32 6.74 -3.71 -0.38
CA ILE A 32 6.06 -4.52 -1.40
C ILE A 32 4.97 -3.67 -2.06
N ASP A 33 5.02 -3.58 -3.38
CA ASP A 33 4.08 -2.80 -4.19
C ASP A 33 3.34 -3.72 -5.16
N TYR A 34 2.05 -3.82 -4.95
CA TYR A 34 1.18 -4.64 -5.80
C TYR A 34 0.63 -3.88 -7.01
N ASN A 35 0.72 -2.56 -7.03
CA ASN A 35 0.15 -1.74 -8.10
C ASN A 35 -1.25 -2.20 -8.53
N GLN A 36 -2.14 -2.44 -7.55
CA GLN A 36 -3.52 -2.90 -7.75
C GLN A 36 -3.65 -4.36 -8.24
N GLY A 37 -2.59 -5.17 -8.14
CA GLY A 37 -2.53 -6.50 -8.79
C GLY A 37 -3.35 -7.61 -8.13
N LEU A 38 -3.86 -7.43 -6.90
CA LEU A 38 -4.62 -8.47 -6.21
C LEU A 38 -6.13 -8.35 -6.48
N ALA A 39 -6.77 -9.51 -6.69
CA ALA A 39 -8.21 -9.61 -6.58
C ALA A 39 -8.65 -9.42 -5.12
N ALA A 40 -9.66 -8.59 -4.88
CA ALA A 40 -10.09 -8.25 -3.52
C ALA A 40 -10.46 -9.49 -2.67
N VAL A 41 -11.06 -10.51 -3.29
CA VAL A 41 -11.48 -11.76 -2.64
C VAL A 41 -10.32 -12.57 -2.07
N ASP A 42 -9.14 -12.51 -2.69
CA ASP A 42 -7.94 -13.27 -2.29
C ASP A 42 -6.94 -12.42 -1.48
N ALA A 43 -7.11 -11.11 -1.44
CA ALA A 43 -6.10 -10.17 -0.98
C ALA A 43 -5.65 -10.45 0.47
N ILE A 44 -6.57 -10.59 1.40
CA ILE A 44 -6.23 -10.81 2.82
C ILE A 44 -5.42 -12.11 3.00
N ARG A 45 -5.83 -13.20 2.34
CA ARG A 45 -5.12 -14.48 2.42
C ARG A 45 -3.70 -14.33 1.87
N THR A 46 -3.57 -13.76 0.68
CA THR A 46 -2.29 -13.52 0.01
C THR A 46 -1.35 -12.66 0.86
N LEU A 47 -1.88 -11.58 1.44
CA LEU A 47 -1.08 -10.64 2.22
C LEU A 47 -0.62 -11.23 3.57
N ARG A 48 -1.41 -12.09 4.20
CA ARG A 48 -0.97 -12.82 5.40
C ARG A 48 0.26 -13.71 5.15
N ASP A 49 0.33 -14.37 3.99
CA ASP A 49 1.52 -15.14 3.62
C ASP A 49 2.73 -14.22 3.45
N VAL A 50 2.52 -13.03 2.88
CA VAL A 50 3.56 -12.02 2.65
C VAL A 50 4.08 -11.38 3.94
N GLU A 51 3.29 -11.32 5.00
CA GLU A 51 3.72 -10.81 6.32
C GLU A 51 4.89 -11.60 6.93
N ALA A 52 5.09 -12.87 6.52
CA ALA A 52 6.25 -13.67 6.93
C ALA A 52 7.60 -13.00 6.59
N PHE A 53 7.64 -12.18 5.55
CA PHE A 53 8.82 -11.41 5.14
C PHE A 53 8.98 -10.09 5.88
N ARG A 54 8.07 -9.73 6.77
CA ARG A 54 8.06 -8.51 7.59
C ARG A 54 8.30 -7.24 6.76
N PRO A 55 7.51 -6.97 5.70
CA PRO A 55 7.68 -5.75 4.94
C PRO A 55 7.35 -4.53 5.81
N ALA A 56 8.05 -3.42 5.57
CA ALA A 56 7.81 -2.16 6.26
C ALA A 56 6.43 -1.58 5.93
N PHE A 57 5.97 -1.81 4.70
CA PHE A 57 4.60 -1.55 4.26
C PHE A 57 4.28 -2.30 2.97
N ILE A 58 2.99 -2.41 2.70
CA ILE A 58 2.42 -2.96 1.46
C ILE A 58 1.68 -1.83 0.73
N GLU A 59 2.11 -1.53 -0.51
CA GLU A 59 1.56 -0.45 -1.32
C GLU A 59 0.50 -0.97 -2.27
N GLN A 60 -0.66 -0.32 -2.29
CA GLN A 60 -1.81 -0.48 -3.18
C GLN A 60 -2.10 -1.92 -3.60
N PRO A 61 -2.53 -2.78 -2.66
CA PRO A 61 -2.75 -4.22 -2.95
C PRO A 61 -3.87 -4.46 -3.97
N VAL A 62 -4.98 -3.74 -3.89
CA VAL A 62 -6.16 -3.93 -4.75
C VAL A 62 -6.48 -2.70 -5.57
N ALA A 63 -7.38 -2.83 -6.55
CA ALA A 63 -7.80 -1.75 -7.43
C ALA A 63 -8.24 -0.49 -6.66
N ARG A 64 -7.94 0.69 -7.19
CA ARG A 64 -8.14 1.99 -6.55
C ARG A 64 -9.59 2.29 -6.15
N ASP A 65 -10.54 1.72 -6.86
CA ASP A 65 -11.98 1.85 -6.60
C ASP A 65 -12.51 0.89 -5.53
N ARG A 66 -11.69 -0.10 -5.12
CA ARG A 66 -12.02 -1.08 -4.09
C ARG A 66 -11.68 -0.61 -2.68
N ARG A 67 -12.12 0.60 -2.32
CA ARG A 67 -11.81 1.22 -1.02
C ARG A 67 -12.37 0.44 0.17
N ASP A 68 -13.50 -0.25 0.00
CA ASP A 68 -14.05 -1.12 1.05
C ASP A 68 -13.11 -2.30 1.32
N ALA A 69 -12.64 -2.98 0.26
CA ALA A 69 -11.66 -4.05 0.38
C ALA A 69 -10.33 -3.56 0.97
N MET A 70 -9.86 -2.36 0.57
CA MET A 70 -8.69 -1.73 1.21
C MET A 70 -8.89 -1.57 2.71
N ALA A 71 -10.06 -1.08 3.15
CA ALA A 71 -10.36 -0.90 4.58
C ALA A 71 -10.44 -2.24 5.33
N GLU A 72 -10.94 -3.29 4.70
CA GLU A 72 -10.94 -4.65 5.27
C GLU A 72 -9.52 -5.19 5.41
N ILE A 73 -8.68 -5.02 4.38
CA ILE A 73 -7.26 -5.39 4.39
C ILE A 73 -6.55 -4.68 5.53
N THR A 74 -6.65 -3.34 5.61
CA THR A 74 -5.99 -2.52 6.64
C THR A 74 -6.33 -2.97 8.07
N ARG A 75 -7.55 -3.49 8.31
CA ARG A 75 -7.95 -4.02 9.62
C ARG A 75 -7.48 -5.45 9.89
N ALA A 76 -7.21 -6.23 8.83
CA ALA A 76 -6.94 -7.67 8.92
C ALA A 76 -5.45 -8.02 8.88
N ILE A 77 -4.60 -7.07 8.47
CA ILE A 77 -3.16 -7.23 8.26
C ILE A 77 -2.41 -6.33 9.24
N ASP A 78 -1.36 -6.85 9.88
CA ASP A 78 -0.54 -6.09 10.82
C ASP A 78 0.47 -5.17 10.11
N THR A 79 0.88 -5.54 8.89
CA THR A 79 1.76 -4.72 8.07
C THR A 79 1.03 -3.46 7.58
N PRO A 80 1.61 -2.26 7.76
CA PRO A 80 0.99 -1.01 7.32
C PRO A 80 0.66 -1.00 5.82
N ILE A 81 -0.54 -0.55 5.48
CA ILE A 81 -1.03 -0.41 4.11
C ILE A 81 -0.83 1.02 3.62
N LEU A 82 -0.16 1.17 2.47
CA LEU A 82 0.09 2.45 1.82
C LEU A 82 -0.85 2.63 0.62
N ALA A 83 -1.67 3.69 0.64
CA ALA A 83 -2.48 4.07 -0.51
C ALA A 83 -1.63 4.86 -1.52
N ASP A 84 -1.58 4.41 -2.77
CA ASP A 84 -0.97 5.12 -3.89
C ASP A 84 -2.04 5.55 -4.91
N GLU A 85 -2.52 4.64 -5.73
CA GLU A 85 -3.48 4.96 -6.79
C GLU A 85 -4.88 5.31 -6.26
N SER A 86 -5.17 5.06 -5.00
CA SER A 86 -6.45 5.42 -4.37
C SER A 86 -6.56 6.89 -3.95
N VAL A 87 -5.45 7.66 -3.98
CA VAL A 87 -5.43 9.06 -3.53
C VAL A 87 -4.71 9.94 -4.55
N PHE A 88 -5.48 10.64 -5.37
CA PHE A 88 -5.01 11.63 -6.35
C PHE A 88 -5.45 13.05 -6.00
N THR A 89 -6.55 13.19 -5.26
CA THR A 89 -7.18 14.47 -4.99
C THR A 89 -7.32 14.74 -3.48
N PRO A 90 -7.46 16.01 -3.05
CA PRO A 90 -7.80 16.34 -1.66
C PRO A 90 -9.08 15.65 -1.16
N GLN A 91 -10.07 15.47 -2.03
CA GLN A 91 -11.33 14.81 -1.69
C GLN A 91 -11.10 13.31 -1.38
N GLU A 92 -10.26 12.65 -2.19
CA GLU A 92 -9.88 11.25 -1.93
C GLU A 92 -9.03 11.12 -0.65
N ALA A 93 -8.20 12.10 -0.34
CA ALA A 93 -7.47 12.13 0.94
C ALA A 93 -8.44 12.29 2.14
N ALA A 94 -9.45 13.12 2.02
CA ALA A 94 -10.48 13.26 3.05
C ALA A 94 -11.30 11.97 3.22
N ASP A 95 -11.64 11.28 2.12
CA ASP A 95 -12.31 9.97 2.15
C ASP A 95 -11.42 8.90 2.81
N LEU A 96 -10.11 8.88 2.49
CA LEU A 96 -9.15 7.99 3.16
C LEU A 96 -9.16 8.18 4.67
N VAL A 97 -9.09 9.42 5.13
CA VAL A 97 -9.11 9.77 6.56
C VAL A 97 -10.42 9.31 7.21
N ALA A 98 -11.56 9.60 6.58
CA ALA A 98 -12.89 9.29 7.12
C ALA A 98 -13.13 7.78 7.23
N ARG A 99 -12.68 7.01 6.25
CA ARG A 99 -12.95 5.57 6.14
C ARG A 99 -11.82 4.68 6.64
N ARG A 100 -10.63 5.24 6.85
CA ARG A 100 -9.45 4.50 7.32
C ARG A 100 -9.13 3.28 6.45
N TYR A 101 -9.04 3.47 5.14
CA TYR A 101 -8.74 2.39 4.21
C TYR A 101 -7.25 2.22 3.87
N ALA A 102 -6.38 2.96 4.55
CA ALA A 102 -4.93 2.75 4.57
C ALA A 102 -4.32 3.43 5.79
N ASP A 103 -3.07 3.07 6.13
CA ASP A 103 -2.30 3.60 7.25
C ASP A 103 -1.37 4.75 6.84
N ALA A 104 -1.08 4.86 5.54
CA ALA A 104 -0.22 5.88 4.96
C ALA A 104 -0.65 6.21 3.52
N VAL A 105 -0.12 7.32 2.98
CA VAL A 105 -0.40 7.75 1.61
C VAL A 105 0.87 8.09 0.85
N SER A 106 0.95 7.70 -0.43
CA SER A 106 2.00 8.11 -1.35
C SER A 106 1.56 9.36 -2.12
N ILE A 107 2.20 10.50 -1.86
CA ILE A 107 1.93 11.76 -2.56
C ILE A 107 2.91 11.95 -3.71
N LYS A 108 2.39 11.99 -4.94
CA LYS A 108 3.18 12.23 -6.15
C LYS A 108 2.65 13.46 -6.86
N LEU A 109 3.50 14.44 -7.16
CA LEU A 109 3.08 15.72 -7.79
C LEU A 109 2.32 15.50 -9.10
N MET A 110 2.75 14.52 -9.90
CA MET A 110 2.10 14.17 -11.16
C MET A 110 0.67 13.62 -10.96
N LYS A 111 0.40 12.88 -9.86
CA LYS A 111 -0.93 12.38 -9.54
C LYS A 111 -1.83 13.49 -9.01
N ALA A 112 -1.28 14.31 -8.13
CA ALA A 112 -2.02 15.39 -7.48
C ALA A 112 -2.32 16.57 -8.43
N GLY A 113 -1.70 16.64 -9.61
CA GLY A 113 -1.84 17.76 -10.52
C GLY A 113 -1.07 19.01 -10.10
N GLY A 114 -0.04 18.86 -9.26
CA GLY A 114 0.87 19.93 -8.88
C GLY A 114 0.99 20.19 -7.38
N PHE A 115 1.77 21.19 -7.02
CA PHE A 115 2.14 21.48 -5.61
C PHE A 115 0.97 21.84 -4.72
N THR A 116 0.02 22.65 -5.20
CA THR A 116 -1.10 23.13 -4.38
C THR A 116 -1.96 21.97 -3.88
N ALA A 117 -2.37 21.08 -4.77
CA ALA A 117 -3.16 19.91 -4.40
C ALA A 117 -2.35 18.92 -3.54
N ALA A 118 -1.06 18.68 -3.86
CA ALA A 118 -0.19 17.83 -3.06
C ALA A 118 -0.04 18.34 -1.61
N ARG A 119 0.15 19.65 -1.42
CA ARG A 119 0.19 20.26 -0.08
C ARG A 119 -1.13 20.13 0.67
N THR A 120 -2.25 20.26 -0.03
CA THR A 120 -3.58 20.08 0.57
C THR A 120 -3.78 18.61 1.02
N ILE A 121 -3.40 17.64 0.18
CA ILE A 121 -3.43 16.21 0.54
C ILE A 121 -2.57 15.99 1.80
N ALA A 122 -1.32 16.47 1.81
CA ALA A 122 -0.41 16.32 2.94
C ALA A 122 -0.97 16.97 4.23
N ALA A 123 -1.61 18.11 4.13
CA ALA A 123 -2.24 18.77 5.27
C ALA A 123 -3.42 17.97 5.84
N ILE A 124 -4.28 17.42 4.97
CA ILE A 124 -5.43 16.59 5.38
C ILE A 124 -4.94 15.30 6.07
N THR A 125 -4.02 14.58 5.45
CA THR A 125 -3.51 13.31 6.00
C THR A 125 -2.68 13.53 7.25
N GLY A 126 -1.83 14.56 7.28
CA GLY A 126 -1.02 14.93 8.44
C GLY A 126 -1.86 15.33 9.64
N ALA A 127 -2.94 16.11 9.46
CA ALA A 127 -3.88 16.46 10.53
C ALA A 127 -4.58 15.22 11.13
N ALA A 128 -4.72 14.14 10.35
CA ALA A 128 -5.30 12.87 10.81
C ALA A 128 -4.24 11.87 11.36
N GLY A 129 -2.96 12.27 11.43
CA GLY A 129 -1.87 11.43 11.88
C GLY A 129 -1.47 10.33 10.88
N LEU A 130 -1.84 10.48 9.61
CA LEU A 130 -1.43 9.55 8.54
C LEU A 130 -0.14 10.06 7.89
N PRO A 131 0.96 9.28 7.93
CA PRO A 131 2.20 9.64 7.25
C PRO A 131 2.04 9.66 5.72
N ALA A 132 2.89 10.48 5.06
CA ALA A 132 2.92 10.62 3.62
C ALA A 132 4.37 10.58 3.09
#